data_c5d8cfc33d843dd97dcaeaa7e37d7745
#
_entry.id   c5d8cfc33d843dd97dcaeaa7e37d7745
#
_cell.length_a   1.000
_cell.length_b   1.000
_cell.length_c   1.000
_cell.angle_alpha   90.00
_cell.angle_beta   90.00
_cell.angle_gamma   90.00
#
_symmetry.space_group_name_H-M   'P 1'
#
loop_
_entity.id
_entity.type
_entity.pdbx_description
1 polymer ?
#
loop_
_entity_poly.entity_id
_entity_poly.type
_entity_poly.pdbx_seq_one_letter_code
_entity_poly.pdbx_strand_id
1 'polypeptide(L)'
;MRVVRLLAVSALTMLPVFETPPAHAVSPPAVEDKWLPKPARPAPPWPTAQREVCATLTADSGPGPRGPAGGSDLSAVWQLSRGAGQRIAVIDTGVARHRRLPGVVPGGDYVSTGDGIQDCDAHGTLVAGIIAAAADPKSDEFSGIAPEATLISIRQSSAKFGPAGNRSGGGVGDVDTLAQAVRTAADLGASVINISSVACAPVASAPDDRALGAALAYAVDVKNAVVVAAAGNTGGAGQCPPQQPDATWQMITVAVSPAWYDDYVLTVGSVNADGAPSAFSLAGPWVDVAAPGEAVTSLAPEPVSGTSYAAPVVSGLAALIRARFPALTARQVMQRIEATAHHPPAGWDPLVGHGTVDPLAAVSAETGAPPPAPRAAPVPIAAPPPAPARDSRARDVAVRGAAFCLVALTLAAAAGAVRARLRRTHDGVAGD
;
A
#
# COMPACT_ATOMS: atom_id res chain seq x y z
N MET A 1 -38.17 -53.52 0.11
CA MET A 1 -37.31 -52.72 -0.78
C MET A 1 -37.89 -51.38 -1.23
N ARG A 2 -39.20 -51.12 -1.28
CA ARG A 2 -39.79 -49.80 -1.70
C ARG A 2 -39.78 -48.71 -0.64
N VAL A 3 -39.76 -49.02 0.63
CA VAL A 3 -39.76 -48.06 1.76
C VAL A 3 -38.36 -47.42 1.94
N VAL A 4 -37.29 -48.15 1.65
CA VAL A 4 -35.91 -47.65 1.76
C VAL A 4 -35.57 -46.60 0.68
N ARG A 5 -36.21 -46.70 -0.52
CA ARG A 5 -36.01 -45.73 -1.63
C ARG A 5 -36.72 -44.39 -1.39
N LEU A 6 -37.83 -44.37 -0.65
CA LEU A 6 -38.53 -43.13 -0.28
C LEU A 6 -37.79 -42.29 0.78
N LEU A 7 -37.08 -42.95 1.70
CA LEU A 7 -36.29 -42.29 2.72
C LEU A 7 -34.98 -41.64 2.15
N ALA A 8 -34.43 -42.22 1.06
CA ALA A 8 -33.24 -41.68 0.42
C ALA A 8 -33.51 -40.38 -0.39
N VAL A 9 -34.73 -40.22 -0.93
CA VAL A 9 -35.11 -39.02 -1.69
C VAL A 9 -35.42 -37.83 -0.77
N SER A 10 -35.94 -38.07 0.43
CA SER A 10 -36.24 -36.99 1.39
C SER A 10 -35.00 -36.45 2.12
N ALA A 11 -33.87 -37.15 2.13
CA ALA A 11 -32.61 -36.68 2.72
C ALA A 11 -31.81 -35.74 1.80
N LEU A 12 -32.11 -35.70 0.50
CA LEU A 12 -31.34 -34.92 -0.48
C LEU A 12 -31.85 -33.47 -0.61
N THR A 13 -32.97 -33.10 -0.01
CA THR A 13 -33.58 -31.76 -0.15
C THR A 13 -33.28 -30.82 1.02
N MET A 14 -32.44 -31.23 1.98
CA MET A 14 -31.99 -30.39 3.09
C MET A 14 -30.50 -30.09 3.04
N LEU A 15 -29.97 -29.74 1.87
CA LEU A 15 -28.70 -29.01 1.82
C LEU A 15 -28.98 -27.58 2.27
N PRO A 16 -28.38 -27.11 3.39
CA PRO A 16 -28.47 -25.70 3.74
C PRO A 16 -27.86 -24.90 2.58
N VAL A 17 -28.65 -24.05 1.94
CA VAL A 17 -28.13 -22.99 1.10
C VAL A 17 -27.34 -22.09 2.04
N PHE A 18 -26.03 -22.29 2.08
CA PHE A 18 -25.13 -21.31 2.68
C PHE A 18 -25.22 -20.07 1.76
N GLU A 19 -26.09 -19.11 2.13
CA GLU A 19 -25.99 -17.78 1.61
C GLU A 19 -24.59 -17.27 2.00
N THR A 20 -23.69 -17.24 1.06
CA THR A 20 -22.43 -16.52 1.22
C THR A 20 -22.79 -15.07 1.53
N PRO A 21 -22.33 -14.50 2.64
CA PRO A 21 -22.56 -13.09 2.91
C PRO A 21 -22.07 -12.30 1.68
N PRO A 22 -22.77 -11.22 1.29
CA PRO A 22 -22.30 -10.38 0.21
C PRO A 22 -20.86 -9.95 0.53
N ALA A 23 -19.96 -10.16 -0.42
CA ALA A 23 -18.60 -9.64 -0.31
C ALA A 23 -18.72 -8.11 -0.27
N HIS A 24 -18.47 -7.51 0.89
CA HIS A 24 -18.33 -6.07 0.99
C HIS A 24 -17.00 -5.69 0.37
N ALA A 25 -16.99 -4.70 -0.53
CA ALA A 25 -15.75 -4.09 -1.00
C ALA A 25 -14.98 -3.59 0.23
N VAL A 26 -13.72 -3.96 0.32
CA VAL A 26 -12.82 -3.44 1.34
C VAL A 26 -12.35 -2.07 0.87
N SER A 27 -12.38 -1.08 1.74
CA SER A 27 -11.89 0.27 1.46
C SER A 27 -11.12 0.78 2.68
N PRO A 28 -10.20 1.76 2.49
CA PRO A 28 -9.60 2.44 3.61
C PRO A 28 -10.67 3.11 4.48
N PRO A 29 -10.37 3.41 5.75
CA PRO A 29 -11.24 4.20 6.59
C PRO A 29 -11.61 5.54 5.94
N ALA A 30 -12.83 6.03 6.19
CA ALA A 30 -13.26 7.34 5.70
C ALA A 30 -12.34 8.45 6.24
N VAL A 31 -11.94 9.35 5.35
CA VAL A 31 -11.10 10.49 5.69
C VAL A 31 -11.93 11.56 6.37
N GLU A 32 -11.55 11.97 7.57
CA GLU A 32 -12.21 12.99 8.36
C GLU A 32 -11.18 13.92 9.02
N ASP A 33 -11.34 15.23 8.90
CA ASP A 33 -10.42 16.25 9.43
C ASP A 33 -10.17 16.15 10.95
N LYS A 34 -11.12 15.61 11.70
CA LYS A 34 -10.97 15.43 13.16
C LYS A 34 -9.81 14.51 13.55
N TRP A 35 -9.35 13.64 12.63
CA TRP A 35 -8.24 12.72 12.83
C TRP A 35 -6.89 13.32 12.43
N LEU A 36 -6.87 14.52 11.83
CA LEU A 36 -5.63 15.17 11.43
C LEU A 36 -4.71 15.36 12.63
N PRO A 37 -3.47 14.83 12.61
CA PRO A 37 -2.52 15.04 13.69
C PRO A 37 -2.30 16.52 13.96
N LYS A 38 -2.24 16.91 15.23
CA LYS A 38 -1.87 18.30 15.60
C LYS A 38 -0.40 18.54 15.26
N PRO A 39 -0.03 19.78 14.86
CA PRO A 39 1.37 20.12 14.69
C PRO A 39 2.16 19.82 15.96
N ALA A 40 3.22 19.05 15.86
CA ALA A 40 4.07 18.68 16.96
C ALA A 40 5.53 18.64 16.51
N ARG A 41 6.46 18.82 17.46
CA ARG A 41 7.87 18.59 17.17
C ARG A 41 8.10 17.10 16.92
N PRO A 42 8.79 16.72 15.82
CA PRO A 42 9.17 15.34 15.57
C PRO A 42 9.90 14.72 16.75
N ALA A 43 9.44 13.58 17.21
CA ALA A 43 10.03 12.81 18.30
C ALA A 43 9.53 11.37 18.24
N PRO A 44 10.31 10.38 18.72
CA PRO A 44 9.84 9.02 18.86
C PRO A 44 8.71 8.94 19.90
N PRO A 45 7.68 8.11 19.69
CA PRO A 45 6.53 7.99 20.61
C PRO A 45 6.90 7.34 21.96
N TRP A 46 8.04 6.63 22.00
CA TRP A 46 8.63 6.01 23.20
C TRP A 46 10.15 6.00 23.08
N PRO A 47 10.90 5.82 24.21
CA PRO A 47 12.35 5.69 24.15
C PRO A 47 12.79 4.54 23.26
N THR A 48 13.72 4.81 22.35
CA THR A 48 14.30 3.84 21.41
C THR A 48 15.78 3.65 21.66
N ALA A 49 16.33 2.54 21.18
CA ALA A 49 17.76 2.26 21.20
C ALA A 49 18.19 1.57 19.91
N GLN A 50 19.40 1.86 19.47
CA GLN A 50 20.00 1.13 18.36
C GLN A 50 20.26 -0.33 18.76
N ARG A 51 19.91 -1.27 17.87
CA ARG A 51 20.00 -2.72 18.08
C ARG A 51 21.04 -3.38 17.21
N GLU A 52 21.25 -2.84 16.03
CA GLU A 52 22.19 -3.36 15.06
C GLU A 52 23.16 -2.28 14.61
N VAL A 53 24.30 -2.72 14.09
CA VAL A 53 25.29 -1.83 13.47
C VAL A 53 24.69 -1.17 12.25
N CYS A 54 24.92 0.14 12.11
CA CYS A 54 24.44 0.86 10.93
C CYS A 54 25.11 0.36 9.65
N ALA A 55 24.36 0.36 8.57
CA ALA A 55 24.90 0.12 7.24
C ALA A 55 25.89 1.25 6.88
N THR A 56 26.96 0.90 6.21
CA THR A 56 27.97 1.86 5.78
C THR A 56 27.82 2.14 4.29
N LEU A 57 27.36 3.34 3.95
CA LEU A 57 27.52 3.88 2.60
C LEU A 57 28.87 4.59 2.56
N THR A 58 29.85 3.98 1.90
CA THR A 58 31.15 4.64 1.70
C THR A 58 30.97 5.74 0.66
N ALA A 59 31.25 6.98 1.04
CA ALA A 59 31.21 8.13 0.14
C ALA A 59 32.11 8.00 -1.11
N ASP A 60 33.06 7.08 -1.06
CA ASP A 60 34.07 6.79 -2.09
C ASP A 60 33.91 5.38 -2.70
N SER A 61 32.74 4.74 -2.59
CA SER A 61 32.45 3.53 -3.36
C SER A 61 32.72 3.84 -4.83
N GLY A 62 33.70 3.12 -5.40
CA GLY A 62 34.16 3.30 -6.79
C GLY A 62 33.02 3.33 -7.81
N PRO A 63 33.30 3.42 -9.11
CA PRO A 63 32.27 3.65 -10.11
C PRO A 63 31.16 2.62 -9.95
N GLY A 64 30.02 3.08 -9.41
CA GLY A 64 28.79 2.33 -9.38
C GLY A 64 28.34 1.99 -10.81
N PRO A 65 27.27 1.20 -10.96
CA PRO A 65 26.70 0.89 -12.26
C PRO A 65 26.48 2.17 -13.06
N ARG A 66 26.88 2.15 -14.32
CA ARG A 66 26.79 3.31 -15.21
C ARG A 66 25.36 3.48 -15.67
N GLY A 67 24.85 4.69 -15.63
CA GLY A 67 23.55 5.07 -16.16
C GLY A 67 22.72 5.98 -15.21
N PRO A 68 21.74 6.73 -15.74
CA PRO A 68 20.89 7.57 -14.95
C PRO A 68 20.01 6.75 -13.99
N ALA A 69 19.58 7.35 -12.89
CA ALA A 69 18.58 6.74 -12.02
C ALA A 69 17.32 6.41 -12.85
N GLY A 70 16.80 5.18 -12.67
CA GLY A 70 15.65 4.73 -13.43
C GLY A 70 15.91 4.27 -14.87
N GLY A 71 17.18 4.11 -15.28
CA GLY A 71 17.53 3.46 -16.56
C GLY A 71 17.19 4.24 -17.84
N SER A 72 16.60 5.43 -17.74
CA SER A 72 16.16 6.24 -18.89
C SER A 72 17.16 7.35 -19.19
N ASP A 73 17.38 7.66 -20.47
CA ASP A 73 18.09 8.87 -20.88
C ASP A 73 17.24 10.11 -20.57
N LEU A 74 17.61 10.85 -19.54
CA LEU A 74 16.93 12.06 -19.08
C LEU A 74 17.45 13.33 -19.73
N SER A 75 18.39 13.27 -20.69
CA SER A 75 19.02 14.44 -21.30
C SER A 75 17.99 15.40 -21.93
N ALA A 76 17.02 14.87 -22.68
CA ALA A 76 15.93 15.65 -23.25
C ALA A 76 14.97 16.22 -22.19
N VAL A 77 14.70 15.46 -21.14
CA VAL A 77 13.87 15.88 -20.01
C VAL A 77 14.51 17.05 -19.28
N TRP A 78 15.82 17.00 -19.03
CA TRP A 78 16.56 18.05 -18.32
C TRP A 78 16.76 19.33 -19.11
N GLN A 79 16.58 19.31 -20.43
CA GLN A 79 16.47 20.53 -21.21
C GLN A 79 15.18 21.32 -20.91
N LEU A 80 14.12 20.61 -20.42
CA LEU A 80 12.82 21.20 -20.11
C LEU A 80 12.69 21.53 -18.62
N SER A 81 13.18 20.65 -17.75
CA SER A 81 13.10 20.80 -16.30
C SER A 81 14.13 19.93 -15.58
N ARG A 82 14.72 20.45 -14.49
CA ARG A 82 15.62 19.75 -13.57
C ARG A 82 15.10 19.74 -12.14
N GLY A 83 13.85 20.21 -11.91
CA GLY A 83 13.20 20.24 -10.61
C GLY A 83 13.57 21.45 -9.74
N ALA A 84 14.17 22.51 -10.32
CA ALA A 84 14.55 23.71 -9.58
C ALA A 84 13.36 24.32 -8.81
N GLY A 85 13.62 24.76 -7.57
CA GLY A 85 12.61 25.37 -6.70
C GLY A 85 11.63 24.38 -6.04
N GLN A 86 11.68 23.09 -6.37
CA GLN A 86 10.84 22.07 -5.75
C GLN A 86 11.47 21.55 -4.47
N ARG A 87 10.64 21.25 -3.48
CA ARG A 87 11.01 20.68 -2.20
C ARG A 87 10.41 19.28 -2.07
N ILE A 88 11.25 18.26 -1.98
CA ILE A 88 10.81 16.88 -1.89
C ILE A 88 11.09 16.34 -0.49
N ALA A 89 10.06 16.01 0.28
CA ALA A 89 10.23 15.35 1.55
C ALA A 89 10.45 13.84 1.32
N VAL A 90 11.51 13.30 1.89
CA VAL A 90 11.80 11.87 1.93
C VAL A 90 11.44 11.39 3.34
N ILE A 91 10.29 10.72 3.47
CA ILE A 91 9.83 10.08 4.69
C ILE A 91 10.30 8.63 4.64
N ASP A 92 11.38 8.32 5.36
CA ASP A 92 12.10 7.06 5.23
C ASP A 92 12.95 6.78 6.50
N THR A 93 14.05 6.07 6.37
CA THR A 93 15.03 5.78 7.43
C THR A 93 15.97 6.95 7.75
N GLY A 94 15.72 8.12 7.15
CA GLY A 94 16.56 9.30 7.17
C GLY A 94 17.37 9.46 5.89
N VAL A 95 18.09 10.58 5.74
CA VAL A 95 19.03 10.81 4.64
C VAL A 95 20.36 11.25 5.22
N ALA A 96 21.37 10.39 5.12
CA ALA A 96 22.71 10.71 5.58
C ALA A 96 23.38 11.78 4.71
N ARG A 97 24.31 12.55 5.28
CA ARG A 97 25.12 13.49 4.52
C ARG A 97 25.95 12.75 3.48
N HIS A 98 25.83 13.16 2.24
CA HIS A 98 26.56 12.59 1.13
C HIS A 98 27.00 13.68 0.15
N ARG A 99 28.20 13.56 -0.47
CA ARG A 99 28.74 14.57 -1.41
C ARG A 99 27.83 14.84 -2.62
N ARG A 100 27.05 13.81 -3.03
CA ARG A 100 26.10 13.88 -4.15
C ARG A 100 24.70 14.37 -3.73
N LEU A 101 24.49 14.65 -2.45
CA LEU A 101 23.24 15.18 -1.90
C LEU A 101 23.51 16.48 -1.13
N PRO A 102 23.92 17.55 -1.85
CA PRO A 102 24.19 18.82 -1.20
C PRO A 102 22.88 19.47 -0.73
N GLY A 103 22.88 20.06 0.47
CA GLY A 103 21.77 20.90 0.90
C GLY A 103 20.53 20.16 1.38
N VAL A 104 20.64 18.90 1.86
CA VAL A 104 19.53 18.20 2.52
C VAL A 104 19.10 18.99 3.76
N VAL A 105 17.81 19.29 3.85
CA VAL A 105 17.19 20.06 4.93
C VAL A 105 16.71 19.10 6.01
N PRO A 106 17.04 19.35 7.30
CA PRO A 106 16.46 18.60 8.41
C PRO A 106 14.94 18.75 8.48
N GLY A 107 14.21 17.63 8.52
CA GLY A 107 12.75 17.59 8.63
C GLY A 107 12.26 16.96 9.94
N GLY A 108 13.15 16.33 10.70
CA GLY A 108 12.85 15.74 12.00
C GLY A 108 13.07 14.23 12.08
N ASP A 109 13.05 13.73 13.32
CA ASP A 109 13.36 12.33 13.63
C ASP A 109 12.29 11.73 14.56
N TYR A 110 11.60 10.71 14.09
CA TYR A 110 10.61 9.92 14.83
C TYR A 110 11.19 8.59 15.34
N VAL A 111 12.46 8.32 15.03
CA VAL A 111 13.17 7.10 15.46
C VAL A 111 14.01 7.35 16.70
N SER A 112 14.62 8.55 16.81
CA SER A 112 15.52 8.93 17.91
C SER A 112 15.39 10.44 18.19
N THR A 113 16.42 11.03 18.81
CA THR A 113 16.45 12.45 19.17
C THR A 113 17.20 13.32 18.15
N GLY A 114 17.36 12.82 16.92
CA GLY A 114 18.07 13.50 15.83
C GLY A 114 17.24 14.58 15.12
N ASP A 115 17.76 15.02 13.99
CA ASP A 115 17.16 16.02 13.12
C ASP A 115 16.67 15.43 11.77
N GLY A 116 16.81 14.10 11.59
CA GLY A 116 16.47 13.39 10.37
C GLY A 116 17.64 13.21 9.38
N ILE A 117 18.79 13.87 9.59
CA ILE A 117 19.98 13.75 8.72
C ILE A 117 20.89 12.60 9.17
N GLN A 118 20.32 11.55 9.68
CA GLN A 118 21.00 10.31 10.09
C GLN A 118 20.25 9.15 9.49
N ASP A 119 20.96 8.28 8.82
CA ASP A 119 20.40 7.08 8.21
C ASP A 119 21.24 5.87 8.59
N CYS A 120 20.74 5.09 9.53
CA CYS A 120 21.43 3.88 10.02
C CYS A 120 21.16 2.67 9.10
N ASP A 121 20.10 2.72 8.34
CA ASP A 121 19.63 1.65 7.46
C ASP A 121 20.18 1.80 6.02
N ALA A 122 20.64 3.00 5.65
CA ALA A 122 21.07 3.41 4.32
C ALA A 122 19.94 3.53 3.28
N HIS A 123 18.75 3.04 3.56
CA HIS A 123 17.65 2.95 2.61
C HIS A 123 17.18 4.35 2.16
N GLY A 124 16.90 5.27 3.06
CA GLY A 124 16.43 6.61 2.71
C GLY A 124 17.48 7.45 1.97
N THR A 125 18.78 7.20 2.23
CA THR A 125 19.88 7.85 1.49
C THR A 125 19.92 7.36 0.04
N LEU A 126 19.69 6.08 -0.20
CA LEU A 126 19.59 5.52 -1.56
C LEU A 126 18.36 6.02 -2.29
N VAL A 127 17.21 6.09 -1.62
CA VAL A 127 15.98 6.72 -2.13
C VAL A 127 16.24 8.18 -2.52
N ALA A 128 16.86 8.97 -1.64
CA ALA A 128 17.24 10.36 -1.91
C ALA A 128 18.19 10.49 -3.10
N GLY A 129 19.09 9.53 -3.28
CA GLY A 129 20.00 9.46 -4.43
C GLY A 129 19.27 9.32 -5.75
N ILE A 130 18.26 8.45 -5.83
CA ILE A 130 17.41 8.29 -7.03
C ILE A 130 16.65 9.59 -7.32
N ILE A 131 16.14 10.26 -6.29
CA ILE A 131 15.39 11.51 -6.47
C ILE A 131 16.30 12.63 -7.00
N ALA A 132 17.42 12.91 -6.33
CA ALA A 132 18.11 14.20 -6.53
C ALA A 132 19.64 14.15 -6.40
N ALA A 133 20.30 13.00 -6.61
CA ALA A 133 21.75 13.00 -6.60
C ALA A 133 22.30 13.95 -7.66
N ALA A 134 23.22 14.82 -7.27
CA ALA A 134 23.94 15.70 -8.18
C ALA A 134 24.83 14.86 -9.12
N ALA A 135 24.89 15.24 -10.39
CA ALA A 135 25.81 14.62 -11.34
C ALA A 135 27.27 14.87 -10.92
N ASP A 136 28.12 13.86 -11.12
CA ASP A 136 29.56 13.98 -10.97
C ASP A 136 30.26 13.32 -12.18
N PRO A 137 30.38 14.06 -13.30
CA PRO A 137 30.93 13.53 -14.56
C PRO A 137 32.36 13.01 -14.45
N LYS A 138 33.06 13.35 -13.36
CA LYS A 138 34.44 12.85 -13.11
C LYS A 138 34.44 11.46 -12.48
N SER A 139 33.34 11.07 -11.85
CA SER A 139 33.21 9.77 -11.16
C SER A 139 32.42 8.76 -12.01
N ASP A 140 31.27 9.16 -12.54
CA ASP A 140 30.33 8.29 -13.24
C ASP A 140 29.28 9.11 -14.03
N GLU A 141 28.36 8.43 -14.69
CA GLU A 141 27.25 9.04 -15.45
C GLU A 141 25.95 9.10 -14.61
N PHE A 142 25.99 8.74 -13.33
CA PHE A 142 24.81 8.70 -12.48
C PHE A 142 24.36 10.11 -12.07
N SER A 143 23.07 10.32 -12.09
CA SER A 143 22.39 11.51 -11.53
C SER A 143 20.99 11.12 -11.08
N GLY A 144 20.45 11.81 -10.08
CA GLY A 144 19.04 11.68 -9.70
C GLY A 144 18.12 12.25 -10.78
N ILE A 145 16.83 11.91 -10.67
CA ILE A 145 15.78 12.32 -11.63
C ILE A 145 15.61 13.86 -11.65
N ALA A 146 15.56 14.48 -10.46
CA ALA A 146 15.36 15.92 -10.28
C ALA A 146 16.55 16.55 -9.53
N PRO A 147 17.74 16.66 -10.15
CA PRO A 147 19.00 16.99 -9.46
C PRO A 147 19.07 18.41 -8.90
N GLU A 148 18.13 19.30 -9.25
CA GLU A 148 18.05 20.68 -8.73
C GLU A 148 16.93 20.86 -7.70
N ALA A 149 16.23 19.76 -7.32
CA ALA A 149 15.27 19.80 -6.22
C ALA A 149 15.99 19.84 -4.87
N THR A 150 15.36 20.47 -3.89
CA THR A 150 15.80 20.47 -2.48
C THR A 150 15.16 19.29 -1.75
N LEU A 151 15.94 18.49 -1.02
CA LEU A 151 15.43 17.39 -0.23
C LEU A 151 15.17 17.84 1.22
N ILE A 152 14.05 17.35 1.81
CA ILE A 152 13.74 17.45 3.25
C ILE A 152 13.80 16.03 3.78
N SER A 153 14.70 15.74 4.71
CA SER A 153 14.84 14.41 5.31
C SER A 153 13.99 14.29 6.56
N ILE A 154 13.07 13.33 6.57
CA ILE A 154 12.28 12.98 7.75
C ILE A 154 12.55 11.51 8.07
N ARG A 155 13.22 11.25 9.19
CA ARG A 155 13.50 9.91 9.68
C ARG A 155 12.28 9.38 10.42
N GLN A 156 11.51 8.52 9.76
CA GLN A 156 10.25 7.99 10.30
C GLN A 156 10.39 6.54 10.78
N SER A 157 11.28 5.76 10.18
CA SER A 157 11.43 4.34 10.48
C SER A 157 12.90 3.90 10.54
N SER A 158 13.15 2.75 11.15
CA SER A 158 14.44 2.06 11.12
C SER A 158 14.26 0.61 11.52
N ALA A 159 14.85 -0.30 10.76
CA ALA A 159 15.00 -1.71 11.15
C ALA A 159 16.12 -1.92 12.18
N LYS A 160 17.07 -0.96 12.27
CA LYS A 160 18.24 -1.02 13.15
C LYS A 160 17.98 -0.51 14.57
N PHE A 161 16.82 0.10 14.82
CA PHE A 161 16.39 0.60 16.11
C PHE A 161 15.20 -0.21 16.62
N GLY A 162 14.97 -0.17 17.93
CA GLY A 162 13.82 -0.80 18.59
C GLY A 162 13.53 -0.13 19.94
N PRO A 163 12.40 -0.47 20.61
CA PRO A 163 12.03 0.07 21.90
C PRO A 163 13.11 -0.20 22.96
N ALA A 164 13.56 0.81 23.71
CA ALA A 164 14.71 0.74 24.66
C ALA A 164 14.44 -0.25 25.78
N GLY A 165 13.67 -0.94 26.10
CA GLY A 165 13.43 -1.94 27.18
C GLY A 165 13.11 -3.34 26.67
N ASN A 166 12.80 -3.49 25.40
CA ASN A 166 12.33 -4.74 24.83
C ASN A 166 13.28 -5.22 23.73
N ARG A 167 14.06 -6.27 23.99
CA ARG A 167 15.04 -6.83 23.04
C ARG A 167 14.41 -7.67 21.91
N SER A 168 13.18 -8.10 22.06
CA SER A 168 12.47 -8.90 21.07
C SER A 168 11.52 -8.08 20.16
N GLY A 169 11.44 -6.77 20.35
CA GLY A 169 10.65 -5.88 19.51
C GLY A 169 11.25 -5.73 18.10
N GLY A 170 10.42 -5.66 17.07
CA GLY A 170 10.81 -5.31 15.71
C GLY A 170 11.38 -3.90 15.58
N GLY A 171 11.55 -3.41 14.34
CA GLY A 171 12.00 -2.06 14.04
C GLY A 171 11.13 -0.94 14.65
N VAL A 172 11.50 0.29 14.37
CA VAL A 172 10.74 1.51 14.74
C VAL A 172 10.05 2.04 13.49
N GLY A 173 8.84 2.56 13.66
CA GLY A 173 7.98 3.11 12.62
C GLY A 173 6.61 2.43 12.63
N ASP A 174 5.56 3.24 12.58
CA ASP A 174 4.17 2.80 12.53
C ASP A 174 3.32 3.81 11.73
N VAL A 175 2.04 3.52 11.55
CA VAL A 175 1.12 4.38 10.80
C VAL A 175 0.84 5.72 11.50
N ASP A 176 0.93 5.78 12.83
CA ASP A 176 0.71 7.01 13.60
C ASP A 176 1.90 7.97 13.44
N THR A 177 3.13 7.48 13.54
CA THR A 177 4.33 8.29 13.28
C THR A 177 4.43 8.67 11.80
N LEU A 178 3.95 7.82 10.88
CA LEU A 178 3.85 8.16 9.47
C LEU A 178 2.85 9.31 9.24
N ALA A 179 1.68 9.27 9.88
CA ALA A 179 0.70 10.36 9.81
C ALA A 179 1.29 11.71 10.27
N GLN A 180 2.06 11.69 11.39
CA GLN A 180 2.75 12.87 11.90
C GLN A 180 3.86 13.33 10.95
N ALA A 181 4.61 12.42 10.33
CA ALA A 181 5.65 12.72 9.35
C ALA A 181 5.09 13.37 8.09
N VAL A 182 3.96 12.84 7.55
CA VAL A 182 3.25 13.44 6.42
C VAL A 182 2.77 14.86 6.76
N ARG A 183 2.16 15.05 7.94
CA ARG A 183 1.75 16.37 8.42
C ARG A 183 2.95 17.33 8.51
N THR A 184 4.06 16.87 9.06
CA THR A 184 5.30 17.66 9.20
C THR A 184 5.87 18.03 7.82
N ALA A 185 5.95 17.08 6.88
CA ALA A 185 6.42 17.32 5.51
C ALA A 185 5.59 18.41 4.82
N ALA A 186 4.27 18.32 4.94
CA ALA A 186 3.33 19.27 4.37
C ALA A 186 3.46 20.68 5.00
N ASP A 187 3.64 20.77 6.33
CA ASP A 187 3.84 22.03 7.05
C ASP A 187 5.22 22.65 6.78
N LEU A 188 6.25 21.84 6.49
CA LEU A 188 7.55 22.31 6.04
C LEU A 188 7.55 22.80 4.58
N GLY A 189 6.41 22.75 3.89
CA GLY A 189 6.24 23.23 2.51
C GLY A 189 6.85 22.29 1.47
N ALA A 190 6.82 20.99 1.69
CA ALA A 190 7.13 20.02 0.66
C ALA A 190 6.12 20.14 -0.48
N SER A 191 6.61 20.24 -1.72
CA SER A 191 5.78 20.19 -2.93
C SER A 191 5.54 18.76 -3.41
N VAL A 192 6.42 17.84 -3.01
CA VAL A 192 6.31 16.39 -3.23
C VAL A 192 6.68 15.68 -1.93
N ILE A 193 5.97 14.64 -1.59
CA ILE A 193 6.25 13.77 -0.43
C ILE A 193 6.46 12.35 -0.95
N ASN A 194 7.67 11.82 -0.77
CA ASN A 194 8.03 10.44 -1.10
C ASN A 194 7.91 9.57 0.15
N ILE A 195 7.16 8.47 0.06
CA ILE A 195 6.99 7.47 1.10
C ILE A 195 7.40 6.11 0.53
N SER A 196 8.62 5.68 0.81
CA SER A 196 9.15 4.40 0.30
C SER A 196 8.99 3.24 1.27
N SER A 197 8.27 3.45 2.38
CA SER A 197 7.89 2.42 3.35
C SER A 197 6.39 2.21 3.36
N VAL A 198 5.95 0.98 3.59
CA VAL A 198 4.53 0.62 3.68
C VAL A 198 4.25 -0.24 4.91
N ALA A 199 3.05 -0.12 5.47
CA ALA A 199 2.54 -1.03 6.48
C ALA A 199 1.52 -1.96 5.83
N CYS A 200 1.86 -3.25 5.77
CA CYS A 200 1.01 -4.28 5.20
C CYS A 200 0.43 -5.17 6.29
N ALA A 201 -0.87 -5.40 6.26
CA ALA A 201 -1.54 -6.32 7.16
C ALA A 201 -2.69 -7.03 6.45
N PRO A 202 -3.09 -8.24 6.89
CA PRO A 202 -4.36 -8.81 6.47
C PRO A 202 -5.50 -7.82 6.75
N VAL A 203 -6.44 -7.66 5.81
CA VAL A 203 -7.58 -6.73 5.95
C VAL A 203 -8.30 -6.86 7.28
N ALA A 204 -8.47 -8.11 7.78
CA ALA A 204 -9.14 -8.37 9.06
C ALA A 204 -8.39 -7.81 10.29
N SER A 205 -7.12 -7.48 10.16
CA SER A 205 -6.25 -6.94 11.21
C SER A 205 -5.52 -5.68 10.77
N ALA A 206 -6.09 -4.95 9.80
CA ALA A 206 -5.54 -3.68 9.34
C ALA A 206 -5.40 -2.70 10.52
N PRO A 207 -4.30 -1.95 10.59
CA PRO A 207 -4.11 -0.93 11.61
C PRO A 207 -5.17 0.17 11.47
N ASP A 208 -5.46 0.87 12.56
CA ASP A 208 -6.26 2.09 12.52
C ASP A 208 -5.39 3.23 11.98
N ASP A 209 -5.49 3.52 10.70
CA ASP A 209 -4.69 4.53 10.01
C ASP A 209 -5.51 5.78 9.61
N ARG A 210 -6.63 6.05 10.30
CA ARG A 210 -7.47 7.24 10.04
C ARG A 210 -6.70 8.55 10.16
N ALA A 211 -5.74 8.62 11.08
CA ALA A 211 -4.88 9.79 11.22
C ALA A 211 -3.98 9.99 9.99
N LEU A 212 -3.51 8.89 9.39
CA LEU A 212 -2.73 8.92 8.16
C LEU A 212 -3.59 9.38 6.98
N GLY A 213 -4.81 8.84 6.81
CA GLY A 213 -5.74 9.29 5.78
C GLY A 213 -6.02 10.81 5.86
N ALA A 214 -6.26 11.32 7.07
CA ALA A 214 -6.46 12.77 7.27
C ALA A 214 -5.20 13.59 6.95
N ALA A 215 -4.00 13.08 7.28
CA ALA A 215 -2.74 13.77 6.96
C ALA A 215 -2.44 13.79 5.46
N LEU A 216 -2.78 12.71 4.74
CA LEU A 216 -2.66 12.61 3.28
C LEU A 216 -3.59 13.60 2.59
N ALA A 217 -4.86 13.65 2.99
CA ALA A 217 -5.83 14.62 2.47
C ALA A 217 -5.36 16.07 2.73
N TYR A 218 -4.87 16.36 3.93
CA TYR A 218 -4.30 17.65 4.26
C TYR A 218 -3.10 18.01 3.36
N ALA A 219 -2.19 17.08 3.12
CA ALA A 219 -1.04 17.30 2.27
C ALA A 219 -1.46 17.63 0.83
N VAL A 220 -2.43 16.88 0.27
CA VAL A 220 -2.85 17.03 -1.13
C VAL A 220 -3.79 18.23 -1.31
N ASP A 221 -4.85 18.32 -0.53
CA ASP A 221 -5.94 19.26 -0.77
C ASP A 221 -5.70 20.64 -0.12
N VAL A 222 -4.99 20.68 1.02
CA VAL A 222 -4.73 21.94 1.72
C VAL A 222 -3.35 22.51 1.39
N LYS A 223 -2.33 21.63 1.33
CA LYS A 223 -0.94 22.05 1.10
C LYS A 223 -0.49 21.90 -0.34
N ASN A 224 -1.32 21.33 -1.19
CA ASN A 224 -1.05 21.12 -2.62
C ASN A 224 0.26 20.32 -2.85
N ALA A 225 0.57 19.34 -2.02
CA ALA A 225 1.72 18.46 -2.15
C ALA A 225 1.33 17.17 -2.88
N VAL A 226 2.12 16.74 -3.86
CA VAL A 226 1.98 15.42 -4.48
C VAL A 226 2.51 14.37 -3.51
N VAL A 227 1.72 13.37 -3.17
CA VAL A 227 2.16 12.26 -2.33
C VAL A 227 2.39 11.03 -3.21
N VAL A 228 3.59 10.48 -3.15
CA VAL A 228 4.01 9.29 -3.91
C VAL A 228 4.39 8.19 -2.93
N ALA A 229 3.85 7.00 -3.10
CA ALA A 229 4.19 5.86 -2.26
C ALA A 229 4.56 4.61 -3.05
N ALA A 230 5.34 3.73 -2.42
CA ALA A 230 5.62 2.40 -2.93
C ALA A 230 4.38 1.49 -2.84
N ALA A 231 4.18 0.61 -3.82
CA ALA A 231 3.08 -0.36 -3.79
C ALA A 231 3.26 -1.46 -2.73
N GLY A 232 4.49 -1.70 -2.30
CA GLY A 232 4.86 -2.79 -1.40
C GLY A 232 5.57 -3.94 -2.10
N ASN A 233 6.33 -4.71 -1.33
CA ASN A 233 7.07 -5.87 -1.84
C ASN A 233 6.56 -7.16 -1.21
N THR A 234 6.56 -8.25 -1.97
CA THR A 234 6.12 -9.58 -1.53
C THR A 234 7.23 -10.61 -1.78
N GLY A 235 7.11 -11.79 -1.17
CA GLY A 235 7.99 -12.92 -1.43
C GLY A 235 9.20 -13.06 -0.50
N GLY A 236 9.44 -12.11 0.41
CA GLY A 236 10.53 -12.14 1.40
C GLY A 236 10.04 -12.13 2.85
N ALA A 237 10.93 -12.48 3.77
CA ALA A 237 10.64 -12.37 5.20
C ALA A 237 10.46 -10.89 5.59
N GLY A 238 9.39 -10.60 6.34
CA GLY A 238 9.06 -9.22 6.77
C GLY A 238 8.47 -8.33 5.67
N GLN A 239 8.21 -8.87 4.48
CA GLN A 239 7.52 -8.20 3.40
C GLN A 239 5.99 -8.37 3.50
N CYS A 240 5.25 -7.69 2.61
CA CYS A 240 3.80 -7.82 2.55
C CYS A 240 3.36 -9.27 2.29
N PRO A 241 2.24 -9.71 2.89
CA PRO A 241 1.60 -10.95 2.47
C PRO A 241 1.26 -10.91 0.97
N PRO A 242 1.34 -12.05 0.26
CA PRO A 242 1.00 -12.10 -1.16
C PRO A 242 -0.49 -11.80 -1.36
N GLN A 243 -0.81 -11.18 -2.48
CA GLN A 243 -2.16 -10.88 -2.95
C GLN A 243 -2.33 -11.39 -4.38
N GLN A 244 -3.57 -11.67 -4.80
CA GLN A 244 -3.84 -12.12 -6.17
C GLN A 244 -3.43 -11.05 -7.18
N PRO A 245 -2.82 -11.44 -8.33
CA PRO A 245 -2.36 -10.48 -9.33
C PRO A 245 -3.47 -9.66 -9.99
N ASP A 246 -4.70 -10.14 -9.96
CA ASP A 246 -5.90 -9.52 -10.52
C ASP A 246 -6.80 -8.90 -9.42
N ALA A 247 -6.20 -8.54 -8.28
CA ALA A 247 -6.91 -8.02 -7.12
C ALA A 247 -7.73 -6.77 -7.45
N THR A 248 -9.01 -6.82 -7.11
CA THR A 248 -9.93 -5.68 -7.12
C THR A 248 -10.30 -5.29 -5.69
N TRP A 249 -10.94 -4.14 -5.49
CA TRP A 249 -11.41 -3.70 -4.17
C TRP A 249 -12.32 -4.72 -3.44
N GLN A 250 -12.97 -5.62 -4.19
CA GLN A 250 -13.79 -6.70 -3.64
C GLN A 250 -12.97 -7.94 -3.27
N MET A 251 -11.75 -8.06 -3.77
CA MET A 251 -10.93 -9.26 -3.69
C MET A 251 -9.66 -9.08 -2.86
N ILE A 252 -9.34 -7.86 -2.44
CA ILE A 252 -8.13 -7.61 -1.65
C ILE A 252 -8.17 -8.35 -0.33
N THR A 253 -7.04 -8.94 0.02
CA THR A 253 -6.81 -9.65 1.29
C THR A 253 -5.83 -8.94 2.20
N VAL A 254 -5.08 -7.98 1.64
CA VAL A 254 -4.05 -7.18 2.31
C VAL A 254 -4.41 -5.72 2.24
N ALA A 255 -4.42 -5.03 3.39
CA ALA A 255 -4.44 -3.59 3.49
C ALA A 255 -3.01 -3.06 3.42
N VAL A 256 -2.77 -2.00 2.66
CA VAL A 256 -1.43 -1.43 2.42
C VAL A 256 -1.47 0.08 2.67
N SER A 257 -1.04 0.51 3.85
CA SER A 257 -0.93 1.93 4.19
C SER A 257 0.45 2.48 3.76
N PRO A 258 0.53 3.64 3.08
CA PRO A 258 -0.55 4.57 2.73
C PRO A 258 -1.24 4.26 1.40
N ALA A 259 -0.76 3.30 0.59
CA ALA A 259 -1.15 3.06 -0.80
C ALA A 259 -2.69 2.94 -1.02
N TRP A 260 -3.43 2.29 -0.09
CA TRP A 260 -4.87 2.11 -0.25
C TRP A 260 -5.71 3.40 -0.13
N TYR A 261 -5.10 4.54 0.27
CA TYR A 261 -5.72 5.87 0.19
C TYR A 261 -5.58 6.46 -1.23
N ASP A 262 -6.04 5.73 -2.21
CA ASP A 262 -5.93 5.93 -3.66
C ASP A 262 -6.29 7.36 -4.13
N ASP A 263 -7.28 7.99 -3.49
CA ASP A 263 -7.65 9.39 -3.80
C ASP A 263 -6.55 10.43 -3.48
N TYR A 264 -5.56 10.09 -2.65
CA TYR A 264 -4.56 11.02 -2.13
C TYR A 264 -3.12 10.61 -2.40
N VAL A 265 -2.89 9.38 -2.82
CA VAL A 265 -1.55 8.81 -2.99
C VAL A 265 -1.39 8.33 -4.43
N LEU A 266 -0.31 8.75 -5.08
CA LEU A 266 0.13 8.16 -6.35
C LEU A 266 1.00 6.94 -6.02
N THR A 267 0.42 5.76 -6.13
CA THR A 267 1.08 4.51 -5.76
C THR A 267 1.85 3.91 -6.92
N VAL A 268 3.10 3.51 -6.65
CA VAL A 268 4.06 3.11 -7.68
C VAL A 268 4.42 1.64 -7.56
N GLY A 269 4.09 0.86 -8.59
CA GLY A 269 4.58 -0.50 -8.84
C GLY A 269 5.99 -0.51 -9.41
N SER A 270 6.63 -1.68 -9.38
CA SER A 270 8.00 -1.88 -9.91
C SER A 270 7.99 -2.64 -11.22
N VAL A 271 8.79 -2.17 -12.18
CA VAL A 271 9.12 -2.90 -13.41
C VAL A 271 10.62 -3.13 -13.50
N ASN A 272 11.01 -4.20 -14.22
CA ASN A 272 12.39 -4.49 -14.58
C ASN A 272 12.84 -3.69 -15.82
N ALA A 273 14.06 -3.93 -16.28
CA ALA A 273 14.65 -3.23 -17.43
C ALA A 273 13.89 -3.47 -18.75
N ASP A 274 13.17 -4.57 -18.88
CA ASP A 274 12.35 -4.91 -20.06
C ASP A 274 10.94 -4.30 -20.00
N GLY A 275 10.61 -3.58 -18.91
CA GLY A 275 9.29 -3.00 -18.66
C GLY A 275 8.25 -3.99 -18.14
N ALA A 276 8.65 -5.24 -17.85
CA ALA A 276 7.76 -6.23 -17.25
C ALA A 276 7.62 -5.98 -15.73
N PRO A 277 6.44 -6.25 -15.12
CA PRO A 277 6.26 -6.14 -13.68
C PRO A 277 7.29 -6.99 -12.92
N SER A 278 7.95 -6.39 -11.91
CA SER A 278 8.87 -7.13 -11.04
C SER A 278 8.13 -8.17 -10.22
N ALA A 279 8.70 -9.37 -10.09
CA ALA A 279 8.05 -10.49 -9.39
C ALA A 279 7.72 -10.22 -7.92
N PHE A 280 8.40 -9.26 -7.31
CA PHE A 280 8.18 -8.84 -5.92
C PHE A 280 7.16 -7.71 -5.79
N SER A 281 6.73 -7.04 -6.89
CA SER A 281 5.78 -5.93 -6.82
C SER A 281 4.42 -6.41 -6.35
N LEU A 282 3.89 -5.80 -5.28
CA LEU A 282 2.58 -6.16 -4.75
C LEU A 282 1.48 -5.57 -5.65
N ALA A 283 0.58 -6.44 -6.11
CA ALA A 283 -0.59 -6.03 -6.88
C ALA A 283 -1.64 -5.38 -5.97
N GLY A 284 -2.38 -4.42 -6.50
CA GLY A 284 -3.51 -3.84 -5.79
C GLY A 284 -4.33 -2.89 -6.65
N PRO A 285 -5.62 -2.68 -6.31
CA PRO A 285 -6.49 -1.77 -7.05
C PRO A 285 -6.10 -0.30 -6.91
N TRP A 286 -5.16 -0.01 -6.01
CA TRP A 286 -4.59 1.31 -5.71
C TRP A 286 -3.28 1.60 -6.47
N VAL A 287 -2.79 0.68 -7.32
CA VAL A 287 -1.58 0.95 -8.10
C VAL A 287 -1.93 1.87 -9.26
N ASP A 288 -1.31 3.06 -9.28
CA ASP A 288 -1.59 4.08 -10.30
C ASP A 288 -0.66 3.99 -11.50
N VAL A 289 0.65 3.85 -11.23
CA VAL A 289 1.68 3.76 -12.27
C VAL A 289 2.80 2.81 -11.85
N ALA A 290 3.71 2.52 -12.76
CA ALA A 290 4.94 1.80 -12.46
C ALA A 290 6.17 2.57 -12.93
N ALA A 291 7.30 2.28 -12.28
CA ALA A 291 8.60 2.81 -12.67
C ALA A 291 9.69 1.74 -12.48
N PRO A 292 10.88 1.90 -13.09
CA PRO A 292 12.00 1.02 -12.84
C PRO A 292 12.31 0.93 -11.35
N GLY A 293 12.25 -0.28 -10.79
CA GLY A 293 12.52 -0.56 -9.38
C GLY A 293 13.27 -1.86 -9.17
N GLU A 294 13.77 -2.49 -10.25
CA GLU A 294 14.58 -3.70 -10.20
C GLU A 294 15.97 -3.42 -10.75
N ALA A 295 17.02 -3.77 -10.00
CA ALA A 295 18.41 -3.50 -10.30
C ALA A 295 18.70 -2.01 -10.58
N VAL A 296 18.09 -1.10 -9.80
CA VAL A 296 18.22 0.36 -9.97
C VAL A 296 19.54 0.85 -9.41
N THR A 297 20.19 1.73 -10.15
CA THR A 297 21.41 2.44 -9.70
C THR A 297 21.05 3.55 -8.71
N SER A 298 21.83 3.63 -7.62
CA SER A 298 21.78 4.71 -6.64
C SER A 298 23.16 5.00 -6.06
N LEU A 299 23.25 5.53 -4.85
CA LEU A 299 24.49 5.88 -4.15
C LEU A 299 25.22 4.68 -3.52
N ALA A 300 24.84 3.45 -3.84
CA ALA A 300 25.53 2.23 -3.46
C ALA A 300 26.30 1.66 -4.65
N PRO A 301 27.38 0.87 -4.41
CA PRO A 301 28.11 0.21 -5.49
C PRO A 301 27.29 -0.87 -6.18
N GLU A 302 26.39 -1.52 -5.45
CA GLU A 302 25.51 -2.57 -5.96
C GLU A 302 24.14 -2.02 -6.30
N PRO A 303 23.49 -2.48 -7.40
CA PRO A 303 22.13 -2.13 -7.73
C PRO A 303 21.15 -2.57 -6.63
N VAL A 304 20.07 -1.81 -6.49
CA VAL A 304 19.03 -2.06 -5.49
C VAL A 304 17.69 -2.42 -6.15
N SER A 305 16.87 -3.20 -5.45
CA SER A 305 15.57 -3.64 -5.98
C SER A 305 14.46 -3.51 -4.92
N GLY A 306 13.29 -3.04 -5.35
CA GLY A 306 12.10 -2.85 -4.53
C GLY A 306 11.20 -1.77 -5.10
N THR A 307 9.90 -1.82 -4.81
CA THR A 307 8.96 -0.72 -5.11
C THR A 307 9.36 0.57 -4.40
N SER A 308 10.10 0.46 -3.28
CA SER A 308 10.70 1.58 -2.56
C SER A 308 11.74 2.36 -3.38
N TYR A 309 12.27 1.77 -4.46
CA TYR A 309 13.20 2.42 -5.41
C TYR A 309 12.51 2.84 -6.71
N ALA A 310 11.31 2.34 -6.98
CA ALA A 310 10.46 2.84 -8.06
C ALA A 310 9.74 4.15 -7.68
N ALA A 311 9.22 4.25 -6.46
CA ALA A 311 8.54 5.45 -5.96
C ALA A 311 9.38 6.74 -6.08
N PRO A 312 10.69 6.78 -5.74
CA PRO A 312 11.52 7.97 -5.89
C PRO A 312 11.72 8.41 -7.34
N VAL A 313 11.65 7.51 -8.32
CA VAL A 313 11.67 7.89 -9.76
C VAL A 313 10.45 8.76 -10.06
N VAL A 314 9.26 8.36 -9.61
CA VAL A 314 8.01 9.10 -9.79
C VAL A 314 7.99 10.39 -8.96
N SER A 315 8.56 10.38 -7.75
CA SER A 315 8.70 11.60 -6.94
C SER A 315 9.59 12.64 -7.60
N GLY A 316 10.69 12.20 -8.20
CA GLY A 316 11.54 13.07 -9.04
C GLY A 316 10.78 13.62 -10.25
N LEU A 317 10.03 12.75 -10.97
CA LEU A 317 9.19 13.15 -12.10
C LEU A 317 8.12 14.18 -11.69
N ALA A 318 7.44 13.97 -10.57
CA ALA A 318 6.48 14.94 -10.05
C ALA A 318 7.13 16.31 -9.78
N ALA A 319 8.36 16.35 -9.27
CA ALA A 319 9.11 17.60 -9.09
C ALA A 319 9.49 18.25 -10.43
N LEU A 320 9.89 17.46 -11.44
CA LEU A 320 10.15 17.98 -12.79
C LEU A 320 8.91 18.65 -13.38
N ILE A 321 7.75 18.00 -13.26
CA ILE A 321 6.46 18.52 -13.75
C ILE A 321 6.09 19.80 -13.01
N ARG A 322 6.19 19.83 -11.68
CA ARG A 322 5.86 21.01 -10.87
C ARG A 322 6.77 22.20 -11.16
N ALA A 323 8.05 21.97 -11.42
CA ALA A 323 8.99 23.03 -11.82
C ALA A 323 8.65 23.57 -13.22
N ARG A 324 8.23 22.71 -14.15
CA ARG A 324 7.85 23.07 -15.51
C ARG A 324 6.49 23.75 -15.60
N PHE A 325 5.52 23.28 -14.80
CA PHE A 325 4.11 23.68 -14.83
C PHE A 325 3.64 24.09 -13.42
N PRO A 326 4.12 25.23 -12.88
CA PRO A 326 3.88 25.59 -11.47
C PRO A 326 2.41 25.90 -11.13
N ALA A 327 1.56 26.07 -12.14
CA ALA A 327 0.13 26.30 -11.95
C ALA A 327 -0.68 25.01 -11.70
N LEU A 328 -0.09 23.84 -11.96
CA LEU A 328 -0.79 22.58 -11.73
C LEU A 328 -0.95 22.29 -10.24
N THR A 329 -2.13 21.84 -9.86
CA THR A 329 -2.39 21.32 -8.52
C THR A 329 -1.76 19.94 -8.34
N ALA A 330 -1.61 19.48 -7.09
CA ALA A 330 -1.09 18.14 -6.79
C ALA A 330 -1.86 17.04 -7.55
N ARG A 331 -3.21 17.10 -7.53
CA ARG A 331 -4.07 16.16 -8.25
C ARG A 331 -3.86 16.21 -9.77
N GLN A 332 -3.68 17.40 -10.34
CA GLN A 332 -3.39 17.54 -11.77
C GLN A 332 -2.02 17.00 -12.15
N VAL A 333 -1.03 17.09 -11.26
CA VAL A 333 0.29 16.47 -11.47
C VAL A 333 0.16 14.95 -11.45
N MET A 334 -0.55 14.36 -10.48
CA MET A 334 -0.80 12.91 -10.43
C MET A 334 -1.51 12.44 -11.70
N GLN A 335 -2.64 13.04 -12.05
CA GLN A 335 -3.39 12.74 -13.28
C GLN A 335 -2.54 12.86 -14.55
N ARG A 336 -1.61 13.83 -14.59
CA ARG A 336 -0.72 13.99 -15.73
C ARG A 336 0.27 12.83 -15.84
N ILE A 337 0.83 12.37 -14.73
CA ILE A 337 1.73 11.22 -14.70
C ILE A 337 1.00 9.98 -15.20
N GLU A 338 -0.21 9.74 -14.72
CA GLU A 338 -1.09 8.64 -15.17
C GLU A 338 -1.39 8.74 -16.67
N ALA A 339 -1.84 9.91 -17.13
CA ALA A 339 -2.28 10.11 -18.51
C ALA A 339 -1.15 10.03 -19.54
N THR A 340 0.10 10.25 -19.15
CA THR A 340 1.27 10.19 -20.05
C THR A 340 2.06 8.90 -19.94
N ALA A 341 1.66 7.98 -19.06
CA ALA A 341 2.29 6.67 -18.91
C ALA A 341 2.10 5.77 -20.16
N HIS A 342 2.96 4.80 -20.35
CA HIS A 342 2.80 3.78 -21.38
C HIS A 342 1.74 2.78 -20.95
N HIS A 343 0.48 3.02 -21.36
CA HIS A 343 -0.67 2.25 -20.91
C HIS A 343 -0.62 0.77 -21.31
N PRO A 344 -0.98 -0.15 -20.39
CA PRO A 344 -1.20 -1.54 -20.75
C PRO A 344 -2.41 -1.68 -21.71
N PRO A 345 -2.56 -2.78 -22.46
CA PRO A 345 -3.65 -2.95 -23.41
C PRO A 345 -5.05 -2.78 -22.84
N ALA A 346 -5.25 -3.10 -21.56
CA ALA A 346 -6.53 -2.91 -20.85
C ALA A 346 -6.74 -1.47 -20.31
N GLY A 347 -5.77 -0.57 -20.52
CA GLY A 347 -5.77 0.80 -20.01
C GLY A 347 -5.30 0.92 -18.56
N TRP A 348 -5.47 -0.13 -17.76
CA TRP A 348 -5.04 -0.23 -16.36
C TRP A 348 -4.79 -1.70 -15.96
N ASP A 349 -3.87 -1.94 -15.02
CA ASP A 349 -3.47 -3.25 -14.52
C ASP A 349 -3.08 -3.17 -13.03
N PRO A 350 -3.43 -4.15 -12.16
CA PRO A 350 -3.14 -4.08 -10.72
C PRO A 350 -1.65 -4.08 -10.33
N LEU A 351 -0.73 -4.43 -11.24
CA LEU A 351 0.72 -4.45 -10.99
C LEU A 351 1.42 -3.19 -11.47
N VAL A 352 0.92 -2.59 -12.56
CA VAL A 352 1.56 -1.43 -13.21
C VAL A 352 0.66 -0.21 -13.30
N GLY A 353 -0.57 -0.30 -12.81
CA GLY A 353 -1.53 0.80 -12.89
C GLY A 353 -1.83 1.22 -14.32
N HIS A 354 -1.77 2.52 -14.60
CA HIS A 354 -1.86 3.09 -15.93
C HIS A 354 -0.62 2.82 -16.81
N GLY A 355 0.38 2.12 -16.28
CA GLY A 355 1.56 1.69 -17.00
C GLY A 355 2.84 2.34 -16.52
N THR A 356 3.94 2.07 -17.24
CA THR A 356 5.26 2.63 -16.91
C THR A 356 5.31 4.13 -17.24
N VAL A 357 5.79 4.94 -16.32
CA VAL A 357 5.89 6.39 -16.50
C VAL A 357 6.77 6.77 -17.68
N ASP A 358 6.37 7.80 -18.43
CA ASP A 358 7.16 8.43 -19.49
C ASP A 358 7.57 9.84 -19.06
N PRO A 359 8.80 10.04 -18.56
CA PRO A 359 9.26 11.34 -18.10
C PRO A 359 9.25 12.41 -19.18
N LEU A 360 9.58 12.07 -20.44
CA LEU A 360 9.63 13.03 -21.52
C LEU A 360 8.21 13.47 -21.92
N ALA A 361 7.28 12.53 -22.10
CA ALA A 361 5.90 12.86 -22.39
C ALA A 361 5.29 13.72 -21.26
N ALA A 362 5.57 13.37 -20.00
CA ALA A 362 5.05 14.10 -18.84
C ALA A 362 5.50 15.55 -18.75
N VAL A 363 6.73 15.89 -19.17
CA VAL A 363 7.24 17.27 -19.14
C VAL A 363 7.10 18.02 -20.47
N SER A 364 6.90 17.31 -21.62
CA SER A 364 6.86 17.93 -22.96
C SER A 364 5.46 18.38 -23.38
N ALA A 365 4.41 17.63 -22.96
CA ALA A 365 3.06 17.92 -23.43
C ALA A 365 2.65 19.33 -22.99
N GLU A 366 2.41 20.20 -23.94
CA GLU A 366 1.76 21.48 -23.67
C GLU A 366 0.39 21.21 -23.00
N THR A 367 -0.01 22.09 -22.10
CA THR A 367 -1.29 22.01 -21.37
C THR A 367 -2.49 22.27 -22.28
N GLY A 368 -2.59 21.54 -23.39
CA GLY A 368 -3.63 21.69 -24.39
C GLY A 368 -4.71 20.58 -24.36
N ALA A 369 -4.51 19.52 -23.60
CA ALA A 369 -5.62 18.63 -23.30
C ALA A 369 -6.52 19.32 -22.25
N PRO A 370 -7.86 19.43 -22.46
CA PRO A 370 -8.73 19.85 -21.40
C PRO A 370 -8.49 18.95 -20.19
N PRO A 371 -8.50 19.52 -18.97
CA PRO A 371 -8.40 18.67 -17.77
C PRO A 371 -9.47 17.59 -17.93
N PRO A 372 -9.13 16.30 -17.65
CA PRO A 372 -10.15 15.27 -17.57
C PRO A 372 -11.27 15.84 -16.70
N ALA A 373 -12.52 15.69 -17.17
CA ALA A 373 -13.67 16.20 -16.45
C ALA A 373 -13.50 15.78 -14.98
N PRO A 374 -13.72 16.69 -14.01
CA PRO A 374 -13.60 16.34 -12.60
C PRO A 374 -14.29 15.00 -12.41
N ARG A 375 -13.58 14.01 -11.86
CA ARG A 375 -14.23 12.75 -11.47
C ARG A 375 -15.50 13.20 -10.76
N ALA A 376 -16.66 12.85 -11.31
CA ALA A 376 -17.94 13.25 -10.73
C ALA A 376 -17.81 12.89 -9.24
N ALA A 377 -17.97 13.89 -8.38
CA ALA A 377 -17.94 13.65 -6.94
C ALA A 377 -18.78 12.41 -6.71
N PRO A 378 -18.31 11.41 -5.94
CA PRO A 378 -19.04 10.18 -5.75
C PRO A 378 -20.46 10.58 -5.36
N VAL A 379 -21.39 10.37 -6.30
CA VAL A 379 -22.81 10.60 -6.04
C VAL A 379 -23.07 9.65 -4.88
N PRO A 380 -23.50 10.13 -3.72
CA PRO A 380 -23.85 9.25 -2.63
C PRO A 380 -24.86 8.27 -3.20
N ILE A 381 -24.46 7.03 -3.44
CA ILE A 381 -25.40 5.98 -3.80
C ILE A 381 -26.31 5.94 -2.58
N ALA A 382 -27.57 6.33 -2.78
CA ALA A 382 -28.56 6.29 -1.72
C ALA A 382 -28.44 4.90 -1.08
N ALA A 383 -28.19 4.86 0.23
CA ALA A 383 -28.06 3.60 0.92
C ALA A 383 -29.23 2.71 0.49
N PRO A 384 -28.98 1.47 0.04
CA PRO A 384 -30.07 0.58 -0.35
C PRO A 384 -31.11 0.59 0.79
N PRO A 385 -32.41 0.60 0.47
CA PRO A 385 -33.43 0.59 1.51
C PRO A 385 -33.11 -0.55 2.48
N PRO A 386 -33.27 -0.33 3.80
CA PRO A 386 -32.97 -1.36 4.78
C PRO A 386 -33.65 -2.65 4.35
N ALA A 387 -32.88 -3.74 4.32
CA ALA A 387 -33.39 -5.05 3.92
C ALA A 387 -34.71 -5.29 4.71
N PRO A 388 -35.79 -5.75 4.06
CA PRO A 388 -37.05 -5.98 4.75
C PRO A 388 -36.78 -6.85 5.97
N ALA A 389 -37.32 -6.46 7.12
CA ALA A 389 -37.13 -7.16 8.37
C ALA A 389 -37.37 -8.65 8.11
N ARG A 390 -36.37 -9.50 8.38
CA ARG A 390 -36.45 -10.93 8.14
C ARG A 390 -37.70 -11.45 8.84
N ASP A 391 -38.63 -12.02 8.08
CA ASP A 391 -39.84 -12.61 8.62
C ASP A 391 -39.41 -13.79 9.52
N SER A 392 -39.39 -13.54 10.84
CA SER A 392 -39.05 -14.55 11.84
C SER A 392 -39.99 -15.75 11.78
N ARG A 393 -41.21 -15.57 11.21
CA ARG A 393 -42.23 -16.64 11.09
C ARG A 393 -41.73 -17.81 10.25
N ALA A 394 -41.06 -17.60 9.15
CA ALA A 394 -40.53 -18.68 8.32
C ALA A 394 -39.46 -19.49 9.08
N ARG A 395 -38.58 -18.81 9.83
CA ARG A 395 -37.60 -19.47 10.70
C ARG A 395 -38.25 -20.25 11.85
N ASP A 396 -39.24 -19.65 12.50
CA ASP A 396 -39.95 -20.28 13.61
C ASP A 396 -40.76 -21.53 13.17
N VAL A 397 -41.35 -21.48 11.96
CA VAL A 397 -42.04 -22.64 11.37
C VAL A 397 -41.01 -23.74 11.03
N ALA A 398 -39.87 -23.39 10.44
CA ALA A 398 -38.83 -24.37 10.15
C ALA A 398 -38.25 -25.03 11.40
N VAL A 399 -37.98 -24.25 12.47
CA VAL A 399 -37.46 -24.78 13.73
C VAL A 399 -38.49 -25.66 14.41
N ARG A 400 -39.77 -25.26 14.45
CA ARG A 400 -40.86 -26.11 15.02
C ARG A 400 -41.07 -27.39 14.23
N GLY A 401 -41.02 -27.30 12.89
CA GLY A 401 -41.11 -28.48 12.00
C GLY A 401 -39.95 -29.44 12.22
N ALA A 402 -38.71 -28.97 12.34
CA ALA A 402 -37.54 -29.81 12.63
C ALA A 402 -37.64 -30.47 14.00
N ALA A 403 -38.07 -29.73 15.03
CA ALA A 403 -38.28 -30.25 16.36
C ALA A 403 -39.36 -31.37 16.37
N PHE A 404 -40.47 -31.17 15.65
CA PHE A 404 -41.52 -32.18 15.53
C PHE A 404 -41.04 -33.45 14.83
N CYS A 405 -40.26 -33.33 13.76
CA CYS A 405 -39.68 -34.48 13.08
C CYS A 405 -38.70 -35.25 13.96
N LEU A 406 -37.87 -34.56 14.75
CA LEU A 406 -36.95 -35.20 15.70
C LEU A 406 -37.69 -35.97 16.78
N VAL A 407 -38.77 -35.42 17.37
CA VAL A 407 -39.61 -36.10 18.37
C VAL A 407 -40.27 -37.31 17.73
N ALA A 408 -40.84 -37.22 16.54
CA ALA A 408 -41.47 -38.33 15.86
C ALA A 408 -40.48 -39.49 15.57
N LEU A 409 -39.25 -39.16 15.16
CA LEU A 409 -38.17 -40.12 14.91
C LEU A 409 -37.74 -40.84 16.20
N THR A 410 -37.59 -40.08 17.30
CA THR A 410 -37.21 -40.67 18.59
C THR A 410 -38.30 -41.58 19.13
N LEU A 411 -39.58 -41.22 19.01
CA LEU A 411 -40.72 -42.08 19.40
C LEU A 411 -40.80 -43.33 18.53
N ALA A 412 -40.60 -43.23 17.22
CA ALA A 412 -40.57 -44.39 16.33
C ALA A 412 -39.40 -45.34 16.64
N ALA A 413 -38.24 -44.84 16.96
CA ALA A 413 -37.07 -45.60 17.38
C ALA A 413 -37.33 -46.31 18.74
N ALA A 414 -37.94 -45.61 19.73
CA ALA A 414 -38.30 -46.17 21.02
C ALA A 414 -39.35 -47.29 20.86
N ALA A 415 -40.40 -47.07 20.05
CA ALA A 415 -41.41 -48.08 19.78
C ALA A 415 -40.82 -49.31 19.06
N GLY A 416 -39.87 -49.11 18.14
CA GLY A 416 -39.11 -50.19 17.51
C GLY A 416 -38.28 -51.01 18.50
N ALA A 417 -37.61 -50.34 19.44
CA ALA A 417 -36.80 -50.96 20.46
C ALA A 417 -37.68 -51.79 21.48
N VAL A 418 -38.85 -51.25 21.85
CA VAL A 418 -39.82 -51.98 22.73
C VAL A 418 -40.34 -53.19 22.00
N ARG A 419 -40.76 -53.09 20.72
CA ARG A 419 -41.19 -54.23 19.93
C ARG A 419 -40.12 -55.32 19.79
N ALA A 420 -38.86 -54.90 19.57
CA ALA A 420 -37.73 -55.82 19.48
C ALA A 420 -37.48 -56.56 20.83
N ARG A 421 -37.63 -55.86 21.95
CA ARG A 421 -37.57 -56.53 23.30
C ARG A 421 -38.70 -57.48 23.54
N LEU A 422 -39.96 -57.13 23.24
CA LEU A 422 -41.12 -58.01 23.42
C LEU A 422 -41.03 -59.23 22.52
N ARG A 423 -40.49 -59.17 21.33
CA ARG A 423 -40.26 -60.39 20.53
C ARG A 423 -39.20 -61.29 21.09
N ARG A 424 -38.11 -60.76 21.69
CA ARG A 424 -37.07 -61.58 22.34
C ARG A 424 -37.58 -62.29 23.62
N THR A 425 -38.60 -61.79 24.31
CA THR A 425 -39.22 -62.44 25.48
C THR A 425 -40.23 -63.50 25.09
N HIS A 426 -40.76 -63.49 23.83
CA HIS A 426 -41.70 -64.55 23.39
C HIS A 426 -40.95 -65.72 22.76
N ASP A 427 -39.76 -65.60 22.23
CA ASP A 427 -38.96 -66.68 21.65
C ASP A 427 -38.16 -67.47 22.70
N GLY A 428 -38.24 -67.06 23.95
CA GLY A 428 -37.55 -67.72 25.10
C GLY A 428 -38.39 -68.75 25.92
N VAL A 429 -39.65 -69.10 25.53
CA VAL A 429 -40.56 -70.00 26.25
C VAL A 429 -41.02 -71.16 25.38
N ALA A 430 -40.27 -71.61 24.43
CA ALA A 430 -40.53 -72.81 23.70
C ALA A 430 -39.26 -73.64 23.61
N GLY A 431 -38.93 -74.38 24.68
CA GLY A 431 -37.78 -75.28 24.74
C GLY A 431 -37.66 -75.91 26.12
N ASP A 432 -38.58 -76.80 26.48
CA ASP A 432 -38.38 -77.98 27.32
C ASP A 432 -39.34 -79.03 26.87
#